data_5652a848353ae3ef26c520cb2c756a6e
#
_entry.id   5652a848353ae3ef26c520cb2c756a6e
#
_cell.length_a   1.000
_cell.length_b   1.000
_cell.length_c   1.000
_cell.angle_alpha   90.00
_cell.angle_beta   90.00
_cell.angle_gamma   90.00
#
_symmetry.space_group_name_H-M   'P 1'
#
loop_
_entity.id
_entity.type
_entity.pdbx_description
1 polymer ?
#
loop_
_entity_poly.entity_id
_entity_poly.type
_entity_poly.pdbx_seq_one_letter_code
_entity_poly.pdbx_strand_id
1 'polypeptide(L)'
;MADLSILIPARNEMFLARTIEDVLANLRGSTEVIAVCDGGWAEPPIRDDPRVHVIYHPVAIGQRAATNEAARVSTARFVMKCDAHCAFDVGFDVKLMAACEPDWTVVPRMYNLHAFDWVCEHCGARTYQGPTPTACGTACGEASRALGRTPRFRRDLVWKPRLRRRTDFWRFDHDLHFQYWGAYEERPEARGDVVDVMSSIGACWFMPRARFVALGGLDEGHGSWGQVGTEIACKSWLSGGRHVVNRLTWFAHMFRTQGKDFGFPYPLSKAETDRARAYSQHLWIDGTWPGATRKLSWLIAKFAPVPGWAPERVAALEPDPLIQAPPPAAPLAVGSRDQAGAPASPATD
;
A
#
# COMPACT_ATOMS: atom_id res chain seq x y z
N MET A 1 -14.77 -14.40 20.94
CA MET A 1 -14.19 -13.08 20.68
C MET A 1 -13.15 -13.30 19.57
N ALA A 2 -13.19 -12.54 18.50
CA ALA A 2 -12.24 -12.71 17.39
C ALA A 2 -10.81 -12.33 17.81
N ASP A 3 -9.81 -12.99 17.20
CA ASP A 3 -8.39 -12.61 17.38
C ASP A 3 -8.02 -11.45 16.47
N LEU A 4 -8.64 -11.36 15.28
CA LEU A 4 -8.41 -10.35 14.27
C LEU A 4 -9.74 -9.72 13.81
N SER A 5 -9.78 -8.39 13.73
CA SER A 5 -10.83 -7.66 13.00
C SER A 5 -10.25 -7.06 11.71
N ILE A 6 -10.85 -7.38 10.57
CA ILE A 6 -10.52 -6.80 9.28
C ILE A 6 -11.41 -5.58 9.04
N LEU A 7 -10.79 -4.42 8.92
CA LEU A 7 -11.43 -3.11 8.79
C LEU A 7 -11.50 -2.72 7.31
N ILE A 8 -12.70 -2.64 6.74
CA ILE A 8 -12.88 -2.35 5.32
C ILE A 8 -13.69 -1.05 5.15
N PRO A 9 -13.05 0.11 5.04
CA PRO A 9 -13.75 1.34 4.63
C PRO A 9 -14.13 1.25 3.16
N ALA A 10 -15.40 1.46 2.84
CA ALA A 10 -15.93 1.29 1.49
C ALA A 10 -16.85 2.45 1.10
N ARG A 11 -16.57 3.09 -0.03
CA ARG A 11 -17.42 4.10 -0.65
C ARG A 11 -17.54 3.84 -2.14
N ASN A 12 -18.77 3.69 -2.65
CA ASN A 12 -19.02 3.40 -4.07
C ASN A 12 -18.19 2.20 -4.58
N GLU A 13 -18.09 1.15 -3.77
CA GLU A 13 -17.21 0.01 -4.01
C GLU A 13 -17.97 -1.18 -4.58
N MET A 14 -17.86 -1.39 -5.89
CA MET A 14 -18.49 -2.49 -6.60
C MET A 14 -17.96 -3.88 -6.22
N PHE A 15 -16.82 -3.95 -5.55
CA PHE A 15 -16.18 -5.21 -5.18
C PHE A 15 -16.17 -5.48 -3.67
N LEU A 16 -16.85 -4.66 -2.86
CA LEU A 16 -16.89 -4.86 -1.41
C LEU A 16 -17.39 -6.26 -1.04
N ALA A 17 -18.54 -6.68 -1.56
CA ALA A 17 -19.10 -8.01 -1.28
C ALA A 17 -18.13 -9.12 -1.73
N ARG A 18 -17.51 -8.98 -2.90
CA ARG A 18 -16.54 -9.96 -3.41
C ARG A 18 -15.27 -10.02 -2.57
N THR A 19 -14.77 -8.88 -2.08
CA THR A 19 -13.62 -8.82 -1.18
C THR A 19 -13.93 -9.53 0.14
N ILE A 20 -15.12 -9.30 0.72
CA ILE A 20 -15.56 -9.98 1.93
C ILE A 20 -15.67 -11.50 1.71
N GLU A 21 -16.26 -11.94 0.60
CA GLU A 21 -16.32 -13.37 0.24
C GLU A 21 -14.92 -14.00 0.12
N ASP A 22 -13.96 -13.29 -0.49
CA ASP A 22 -12.57 -13.76 -0.63
C ASP A 22 -11.89 -13.86 0.73
N VAL A 23 -12.03 -12.84 1.58
CA VAL A 23 -11.57 -12.86 2.97
C VAL A 23 -12.11 -14.10 3.67
N LEU A 24 -13.43 -14.27 3.74
CA LEU A 24 -14.08 -15.36 4.46
C LEU A 24 -13.67 -16.75 3.97
N ALA A 25 -13.44 -16.92 2.67
CA ALA A 25 -13.00 -18.17 2.07
C ALA A 25 -11.55 -18.54 2.45
N ASN A 26 -10.71 -17.53 2.69
CA ASN A 26 -9.27 -17.70 2.92
C ASN A 26 -8.86 -17.66 4.41
N LEU A 27 -9.77 -17.36 5.33
CA LEU A 27 -9.51 -17.38 6.78
C LEU A 27 -9.15 -18.78 7.29
N ARG A 28 -8.28 -18.84 8.30
CA ARG A 28 -7.94 -20.06 9.05
C ARG A 28 -7.95 -19.85 10.57
N GLY A 29 -8.01 -18.60 11.03
CA GLY A 29 -8.10 -18.21 12.43
C GLY A 29 -9.48 -17.68 12.82
N SER A 30 -9.59 -17.23 14.08
CA SER A 30 -10.77 -16.56 14.61
C SER A 30 -10.78 -15.09 14.16
N THR A 31 -11.41 -14.81 13.01
CA THR A 31 -11.37 -13.50 12.35
C THR A 31 -12.77 -13.02 12.00
N GLU A 32 -13.03 -11.75 12.24
CA GLU A 32 -14.24 -11.03 11.85
C GLU A 32 -13.94 -9.94 10.82
N VAL A 33 -14.95 -9.49 10.12
CA VAL A 33 -14.90 -8.36 9.18
C VAL A 33 -15.81 -7.24 9.69
N ILE A 34 -15.29 -6.03 9.76
CA ILE A 34 -16.03 -4.81 10.05
C ILE A 34 -15.98 -3.93 8.82
N ALA A 35 -17.04 -3.95 8.03
CA ALA A 35 -17.18 -3.14 6.82
C ALA A 35 -17.89 -1.83 7.13
N VAL A 36 -17.34 -0.69 6.69
CA VAL A 36 -17.98 0.63 6.83
C VAL A 36 -18.43 1.10 5.46
N CYS A 37 -19.73 1.09 5.23
CA CYS A 37 -20.37 1.63 4.04
C CYS A 37 -20.47 3.16 4.17
N ASP A 38 -19.51 3.88 3.59
CA ASP A 38 -19.28 5.31 3.79
C ASP A 38 -19.96 6.17 2.71
N GLY A 39 -21.16 6.62 2.97
CA GLY A 39 -21.95 7.49 2.06
C GLY A 39 -22.76 6.74 1.03
N GLY A 40 -22.95 5.42 1.17
CA GLY A 40 -23.76 4.61 0.28
C GLY A 40 -23.75 3.14 0.68
N TRP A 41 -24.84 2.43 0.42
CA TRP A 41 -24.95 1.01 0.71
C TRP A 41 -24.11 0.17 -0.27
N ALA A 42 -23.79 -1.06 0.12
CA ALA A 42 -23.05 -1.97 -0.75
C ALA A 42 -23.88 -2.44 -1.95
N GLU A 43 -23.31 -2.34 -3.14
CA GLU A 43 -23.89 -2.87 -4.39
C GLU A 43 -22.79 -3.59 -5.19
N PRO A 44 -22.84 -4.92 -5.36
CA PRO A 44 -23.85 -5.88 -4.87
C PRO A 44 -23.94 -5.96 -3.33
N PRO A 45 -25.08 -6.45 -2.79
CA PRO A 45 -25.26 -6.56 -1.36
C PRO A 45 -24.31 -7.57 -0.72
N ILE A 46 -23.89 -7.28 0.49
CA ILE A 46 -23.10 -8.19 1.33
C ILE A 46 -23.98 -9.36 1.78
N ARG A 47 -23.51 -10.58 1.67
CA ARG A 47 -24.20 -11.76 2.18
C ARG A 47 -24.14 -11.80 3.71
N ASP A 48 -25.21 -12.27 4.31
CA ASP A 48 -25.26 -12.52 5.76
C ASP A 48 -24.23 -13.58 6.16
N ASP A 49 -23.35 -13.20 7.07
CA ASP A 49 -22.40 -14.10 7.73
C ASP A 49 -22.20 -13.59 9.18
N PRO A 50 -22.26 -14.45 10.21
CA PRO A 50 -22.14 -14.02 11.60
C PRO A 50 -20.80 -13.38 11.96
N ARG A 51 -19.79 -13.50 11.10
CA ARG A 51 -18.47 -12.86 11.24
C ARG A 51 -18.39 -11.49 10.56
N VAL A 52 -19.46 -11.04 9.89
CA VAL A 52 -19.46 -9.77 9.13
C VAL A 52 -20.35 -8.75 9.82
N HIS A 53 -19.77 -7.65 10.21
CA HIS A 53 -20.45 -6.51 10.82
C HIS A 53 -20.41 -5.33 9.87
N VAL A 54 -21.58 -4.71 9.62
CA VAL A 54 -21.69 -3.58 8.71
C VAL A 54 -22.08 -2.33 9.48
N ILE A 55 -21.26 -1.28 9.34
CA ILE A 55 -21.57 0.08 9.79
C ILE A 55 -21.97 0.88 8.55
N TYR A 56 -23.05 1.64 8.65
CA TYR A 56 -23.55 2.44 7.54
C TYR A 56 -23.62 3.93 7.89
N HIS A 57 -23.05 4.74 7.03
CA HIS A 57 -23.17 6.19 7.05
C HIS A 57 -23.92 6.68 5.80
N PRO A 58 -25.01 7.43 5.95
CA PRO A 58 -25.73 8.01 4.80
C PRO A 58 -24.94 9.15 4.13
N VAL A 59 -24.05 9.79 4.90
CA VAL A 59 -23.12 10.85 4.44
C VAL A 59 -21.71 10.38 4.68
N ALA A 60 -20.84 10.50 3.67
CA ALA A 60 -19.46 10.04 3.77
C ALA A 60 -18.68 10.82 4.83
N ILE A 61 -18.00 10.08 5.71
CA ILE A 61 -17.13 10.60 6.77
C ILE A 61 -15.64 10.55 6.40
N GLY A 62 -15.28 9.83 5.33
CA GLY A 62 -13.91 9.68 4.84
C GLY A 62 -13.23 8.39 5.26
N GLN A 63 -12.26 7.95 4.46
CA GLN A 63 -11.57 6.66 4.65
C GLN A 63 -10.94 6.51 6.03
N ARG A 64 -10.33 7.58 6.57
CA ARG A 64 -9.66 7.55 7.88
C ARG A 64 -10.66 7.42 9.02
N ALA A 65 -11.68 8.27 9.03
CA ALA A 65 -12.73 8.23 10.03
C ALA A 65 -13.45 6.88 10.03
N ALA A 66 -13.79 6.34 8.86
CA ALA A 66 -14.39 5.02 8.71
C ALA A 66 -13.48 3.89 9.25
N THR A 67 -12.17 3.95 8.98
CA THR A 67 -11.21 2.98 9.52
C THR A 67 -11.08 3.10 11.05
N ASN A 68 -11.00 4.31 11.58
CA ASN A 68 -10.92 4.58 13.01
C ASN A 68 -12.18 4.09 13.74
N GLU A 69 -13.35 4.29 13.15
CA GLU A 69 -14.61 3.81 13.71
C GLU A 69 -14.68 2.29 13.76
N ALA A 70 -14.34 1.62 12.67
CA ALA A 70 -14.25 0.16 12.65
C ALA A 70 -13.27 -0.37 13.72
N ALA A 71 -12.12 0.29 13.91
CA ALA A 71 -11.16 -0.08 14.96
C ALA A 71 -11.68 0.19 16.38
N ARG A 72 -12.54 1.21 16.57
CA ARG A 72 -13.15 1.50 17.88
C ARG A 72 -14.16 0.45 18.32
N VAL A 73 -14.96 -0.07 17.38
CA VAL A 73 -15.95 -1.13 17.70
C VAL A 73 -15.32 -2.51 17.79
N SER A 74 -14.13 -2.70 17.22
CA SER A 74 -13.35 -3.94 17.33
C SER A 74 -12.98 -4.24 18.78
N THR A 75 -13.10 -5.51 19.19
CA THR A 75 -12.59 -6.03 20.47
C THR A 75 -11.46 -7.04 20.28
N ALA A 76 -11.04 -7.27 19.04
CA ALA A 76 -10.01 -8.24 18.69
C ALA A 76 -8.61 -7.79 19.18
N ARG A 77 -7.71 -8.76 19.31
CA ARG A 77 -6.30 -8.50 19.65
C ARG A 77 -5.56 -7.77 18.55
N PHE A 78 -5.87 -8.08 17.29
CA PHE A 78 -5.26 -7.49 16.11
C PHE A 78 -6.29 -6.77 15.25
N VAL A 79 -5.81 -5.79 14.50
CA VAL A 79 -6.57 -5.13 13.43
C VAL A 79 -5.80 -5.20 12.12
N MET A 80 -6.53 -5.36 11.04
CA MET A 80 -6.02 -5.28 9.68
C MET A 80 -6.92 -4.37 8.87
N LYS A 81 -6.37 -3.32 8.26
CA LYS A 81 -7.12 -2.53 7.28
C LYS A 81 -6.88 -3.12 5.89
N CYS A 82 -7.90 -3.22 5.08
CA CYS A 82 -7.74 -3.43 3.65
C CYS A 82 -8.72 -2.60 2.84
N ASP A 83 -8.38 -2.35 1.56
CA ASP A 83 -9.31 -1.73 0.63
C ASP A 83 -10.37 -2.74 0.18
N ALA A 84 -11.53 -2.23 -0.23
CA ALA A 84 -12.71 -3.03 -0.59
C ALA A 84 -12.62 -3.68 -1.99
N HIS A 85 -11.42 -3.82 -2.54
CA HIS A 85 -11.13 -4.46 -3.83
C HIS A 85 -9.82 -5.25 -3.78
N CYS A 86 -9.73 -6.10 -2.74
CA CYS A 86 -8.58 -6.94 -2.46
C CYS A 86 -8.94 -8.44 -2.47
N ALA A 87 -7.96 -9.27 -2.83
CA ALA A 87 -8.00 -10.73 -2.66
C ALA A 87 -6.81 -11.17 -1.79
N PHE A 88 -6.91 -12.33 -1.14
CA PHE A 88 -5.96 -12.75 -0.13
C PHE A 88 -5.44 -14.17 -0.32
N ASP A 89 -4.28 -14.42 0.25
CA ASP A 89 -3.70 -15.75 0.40
C ASP A 89 -4.48 -16.61 1.38
N VAL A 90 -4.44 -17.92 1.20
CA VAL A 90 -5.04 -18.87 2.14
C VAL A 90 -4.31 -18.82 3.50
N GLY A 91 -5.05 -18.58 4.57
CA GLY A 91 -4.50 -18.47 5.94
C GLY A 91 -3.67 -17.19 6.15
N PHE A 92 -3.92 -16.14 5.37
CA PHE A 92 -3.23 -14.86 5.54
C PHE A 92 -3.33 -14.31 6.97
N ASP A 93 -4.47 -14.51 7.60
CA ASP A 93 -4.78 -14.07 8.96
C ASP A 93 -3.81 -14.70 9.99
N VAL A 94 -3.72 -16.03 10.02
CA VAL A 94 -2.80 -16.73 10.94
C VAL A 94 -1.34 -16.49 10.63
N LYS A 95 -0.97 -16.33 9.34
CA LYS A 95 0.40 -16.01 8.94
C LYS A 95 0.83 -14.60 9.36
N LEU A 96 -0.10 -13.63 9.33
CA LEU A 96 0.17 -12.28 9.79
C LEU A 96 0.26 -12.23 11.33
N MET A 97 -0.66 -12.89 12.04
CA MET A 97 -0.61 -12.97 13.49
C MET A 97 0.66 -13.64 14.01
N ALA A 98 1.12 -14.71 13.36
CA ALA A 98 2.34 -15.42 13.73
C ALA A 98 3.63 -14.61 13.51
N ALA A 99 3.62 -13.67 12.56
CA ALA A 99 4.79 -12.87 12.21
C ALA A 99 4.83 -11.48 12.88
N CYS A 100 3.84 -11.14 13.72
CA CYS A 100 3.70 -9.80 14.26
C CYS A 100 4.14 -9.71 15.71
N GLU A 101 5.12 -8.84 15.97
CA GLU A 101 5.52 -8.45 17.31
C GLU A 101 4.69 -7.27 17.84
N PRO A 102 4.70 -7.00 19.16
CA PRO A 102 3.82 -6.01 19.79
C PRO A 102 3.93 -4.57 19.25
N ASP A 103 5.10 -4.19 18.77
CA ASP A 103 5.40 -2.84 18.25
C ASP A 103 5.53 -2.80 16.72
N TRP A 104 5.15 -3.89 16.02
CA TRP A 104 5.26 -3.97 14.57
C TRP A 104 3.98 -3.58 13.85
N THR A 105 4.18 -3.00 12.66
CA THR A 105 3.19 -2.95 11.59
C THR A 105 3.65 -3.89 10.49
N VAL A 106 2.80 -4.81 10.10
CA VAL A 106 3.10 -5.83 9.10
C VAL A 106 2.28 -5.56 7.84
N VAL A 107 2.92 -5.57 6.69
CA VAL A 107 2.27 -5.49 5.37
C VAL A 107 2.47 -6.84 4.68
N PRO A 108 1.42 -7.53 4.21
CA PRO A 108 1.62 -8.71 3.39
C PRO A 108 2.19 -8.30 2.03
N ARG A 109 2.93 -9.21 1.35
CA ARG A 109 3.37 -9.01 -0.04
C ARG A 109 2.20 -8.59 -0.91
N MET A 110 2.41 -7.62 -1.80
CA MET A 110 1.37 -7.15 -2.70
C MET A 110 1.51 -7.74 -4.11
N TYR A 111 0.40 -8.16 -4.68
CA TYR A 111 0.23 -8.41 -6.10
C TYR A 111 -0.80 -7.43 -6.70
N ASN A 112 -0.73 -7.21 -8.01
CA ASN A 112 -1.85 -6.59 -8.70
C ASN A 112 -2.98 -7.63 -8.85
N LEU A 113 -4.22 -7.23 -8.57
CA LEU A 113 -5.41 -8.05 -8.78
C LEU A 113 -5.93 -7.86 -10.20
N HIS A 114 -6.11 -8.96 -10.92
CA HIS A 114 -6.96 -9.01 -12.10
C HIS A 114 -8.38 -9.31 -11.64
N ALA A 115 -9.17 -8.27 -11.42
CA ALA A 115 -10.50 -8.40 -10.85
C ALA A 115 -11.53 -8.87 -11.89
N PHE A 116 -11.50 -8.32 -13.10
CA PHE A 116 -12.46 -8.65 -14.16
C PHE A 116 -11.90 -8.35 -15.55
N ASP A 117 -12.55 -8.91 -16.57
CA ASP A 117 -12.43 -8.47 -17.96
C ASP A 117 -13.74 -7.83 -18.42
N TRP A 118 -13.63 -6.88 -19.31
CA TRP A 118 -14.74 -6.46 -20.15
C TRP A 118 -14.91 -7.46 -21.29
N VAL A 119 -16.12 -7.96 -21.49
CA VAL A 119 -16.45 -8.89 -22.57
C VAL A 119 -17.46 -8.22 -23.50
N CYS A 120 -17.11 -8.09 -24.77
CA CYS A 120 -18.02 -7.61 -25.78
C CYS A 120 -19.20 -8.59 -25.93
N GLU A 121 -20.43 -8.12 -25.72
CA GLU A 121 -21.63 -8.96 -25.76
C GLU A 121 -21.93 -9.53 -27.17
N HIS A 122 -21.33 -8.91 -28.21
CA HIS A 122 -21.57 -9.33 -29.58
C HIS A 122 -20.59 -10.42 -30.06
N CYS A 123 -19.28 -10.28 -29.76
CA CYS A 123 -18.26 -11.19 -30.30
C CYS A 123 -17.46 -11.93 -29.22
N GLY A 124 -17.71 -11.68 -27.94
CA GLY A 124 -17.00 -12.32 -26.85
C GLY A 124 -15.55 -11.84 -26.63
N ALA A 125 -15.06 -10.88 -27.41
CA ALA A 125 -13.72 -10.34 -27.24
C ALA A 125 -13.54 -9.77 -25.84
N ARG A 126 -12.39 -10.07 -25.22
CA ARG A 126 -12.08 -9.68 -23.84
C ARG A 126 -11.07 -8.52 -23.82
N THR A 127 -11.30 -7.59 -22.93
CA THR A 127 -10.40 -6.46 -22.65
C THR A 127 -10.15 -6.40 -21.16
N TYR A 128 -8.89 -6.28 -20.76
CA TYR A 128 -8.48 -6.17 -19.35
C TYR A 128 -9.19 -5.01 -18.66
N GLN A 129 -9.51 -5.17 -17.38
CA GLN A 129 -10.16 -4.20 -16.50
C GLN A 129 -9.74 -2.74 -16.74
N GLY A 130 -10.56 -1.81 -16.32
CA GLY A 130 -10.40 -0.37 -16.50
C GLY A 130 -11.75 0.27 -16.74
N PRO A 131 -11.79 1.50 -17.25
CA PRO A 131 -13.02 2.16 -17.67
C PRO A 131 -13.78 1.33 -18.73
N THR A 132 -15.09 1.46 -18.76
CA THR A 132 -15.91 0.79 -19.78
C THR A 132 -15.42 1.13 -21.19
N PRO A 133 -15.06 0.13 -22.02
CA PRO A 133 -14.60 0.39 -23.38
C PRO A 133 -15.66 1.10 -24.21
N THR A 134 -15.23 2.04 -25.02
CA THR A 134 -16.12 2.77 -25.96
C THR A 134 -16.18 2.12 -27.34
N ALA A 135 -15.24 1.19 -27.62
CA ALA A 135 -15.14 0.48 -28.88
C ALA A 135 -14.65 -0.95 -28.66
N CYS A 136 -15.09 -1.88 -29.49
CA CYS A 136 -14.51 -3.21 -29.57
C CYS A 136 -13.32 -3.18 -30.54
N GLY A 137 -12.14 -3.64 -30.09
CA GLY A 137 -10.90 -3.66 -30.86
C GLY A 137 -10.78 -4.76 -31.92
N THR A 138 -11.90 -5.37 -32.33
CA THR A 138 -11.96 -6.43 -33.33
C THR A 138 -12.79 -6.02 -34.53
N ALA A 139 -12.87 -6.85 -35.55
CA ALA A 139 -13.73 -6.67 -36.73
C ALA A 139 -15.20 -6.38 -36.37
N CYS A 140 -15.68 -6.90 -35.23
CA CYS A 140 -16.98 -6.55 -34.65
C CYS A 140 -17.12 -5.05 -34.35
N GLY A 141 -16.05 -4.41 -33.84
CA GLY A 141 -16.04 -2.97 -33.57
C GLY A 141 -16.10 -2.13 -34.84
N GLU A 142 -15.47 -2.57 -35.91
CA GLU A 142 -15.53 -1.93 -37.21
C GLU A 142 -16.94 -2.05 -37.84
N ALA A 143 -17.52 -3.24 -37.81
CA ALA A 143 -18.89 -3.48 -38.26
C ALA A 143 -19.92 -2.67 -37.45
N SER A 144 -19.74 -2.59 -36.13
CA SER A 144 -20.64 -1.78 -35.28
C SER A 144 -20.54 -0.29 -35.60
N ARG A 145 -19.34 0.25 -35.83
CA ARG A 145 -19.16 1.65 -36.26
C ARG A 145 -19.79 1.94 -37.62
N ALA A 146 -19.58 1.03 -38.58
CA ALA A 146 -20.20 1.17 -39.90
C ALA A 146 -21.73 1.20 -39.86
N LEU A 147 -22.34 0.54 -38.87
CA LEU A 147 -23.77 0.49 -38.62
C LEU A 147 -24.25 1.58 -37.64
N GLY A 148 -23.37 2.48 -37.19
CA GLY A 148 -23.72 3.52 -36.18
C GLY A 148 -24.12 2.93 -34.81
N ARG A 149 -23.69 1.71 -34.48
CA ARG A 149 -24.03 1.03 -33.24
C ARG A 149 -22.88 1.15 -32.21
N THR A 150 -23.21 1.41 -30.95
CA THR A 150 -22.25 1.37 -29.83
C THR A 150 -22.16 -0.06 -29.33
N PRO A 151 -20.94 -0.66 -29.29
CA PRO A 151 -20.75 -1.98 -28.69
C PRO A 151 -21.18 -1.98 -27.22
N ARG A 152 -21.80 -3.08 -26.79
CA ARG A 152 -22.14 -3.31 -25.39
C ARG A 152 -21.11 -4.23 -24.76
N PHE A 153 -20.78 -3.94 -23.50
CA PHE A 153 -19.81 -4.71 -22.73
C PHE A 153 -20.40 -5.12 -21.39
N ARG A 154 -20.14 -6.35 -20.98
CA ARG A 154 -20.41 -6.83 -19.63
C ARG A 154 -19.09 -7.08 -18.90
N ARG A 155 -19.09 -6.98 -17.57
CA ARG A 155 -17.98 -7.40 -16.74
C ARG A 155 -18.05 -8.91 -16.50
N ASP A 156 -16.91 -9.57 -16.65
CA ASP A 156 -16.73 -11.01 -16.37
C ASP A 156 -15.67 -11.15 -15.28
N LEU A 157 -16.06 -11.67 -14.12
CA LEU A 157 -15.20 -11.74 -12.94
C LEU A 157 -14.04 -12.71 -13.18
N VAL A 158 -12.81 -12.28 -12.92
CA VAL A 158 -11.58 -13.09 -13.00
C VAL A 158 -11.04 -13.37 -11.61
N TRP A 159 -10.86 -12.36 -10.78
CA TRP A 159 -10.48 -12.37 -9.38
C TRP A 159 -9.23 -13.21 -9.07
N LYS A 160 -8.12 -12.89 -9.74
CA LYS A 160 -6.85 -13.62 -9.62
C LYS A 160 -5.66 -12.69 -9.41
N PRO A 161 -4.72 -13.03 -8.51
CA PRO A 161 -3.47 -12.28 -8.37
C PRO A 161 -2.62 -12.42 -9.64
N ARG A 162 -1.98 -11.32 -10.07
CA ARG A 162 -1.01 -11.31 -11.16
C ARG A 162 0.38 -11.58 -10.59
N LEU A 163 0.74 -12.84 -10.43
CA LEU A 163 1.95 -13.29 -9.74
C LEU A 163 3.27 -12.68 -10.27
N ARG A 164 3.31 -12.25 -11.53
CA ARG A 164 4.47 -11.56 -12.14
C ARG A 164 4.51 -10.06 -11.79
N ARG A 165 3.48 -9.52 -11.14
CA ARG A 165 3.34 -8.11 -10.74
C ARG A 165 3.30 -8.00 -9.22
N ARG A 166 4.39 -8.46 -8.59
CA ARG A 166 4.58 -8.35 -7.13
C ARG A 166 5.28 -7.05 -6.76
N THR A 167 5.02 -6.59 -5.56
CA THR A 167 5.73 -5.49 -4.92
C THR A 167 5.88 -5.79 -3.44
N ASP A 168 7.12 -5.69 -2.94
CA ASP A 168 7.47 -5.89 -1.54
C ASP A 168 7.96 -4.59 -0.90
N PHE A 169 8.47 -3.63 -1.70
CA PHE A 169 9.16 -2.45 -1.19
C PHE A 169 8.61 -1.15 -1.75
N TRP A 170 8.47 -0.19 -0.85
CA TRP A 170 8.01 1.16 -1.13
C TRP A 170 8.85 2.16 -0.35
N ARG A 171 8.92 3.36 -0.84
CA ARG A 171 9.55 4.51 -0.23
C ARG A 171 8.71 5.75 -0.43
N PHE A 172 9.12 6.84 0.16
CA PHE A 172 8.71 8.19 -0.20
C PHE A 172 9.95 9.04 -0.48
N ASP A 173 9.81 10.06 -1.33
CA ASP A 173 10.84 11.04 -1.61
C ASP A 173 10.80 12.21 -0.59
N HIS A 174 11.63 13.23 -0.81
CA HIS A 174 11.73 14.38 0.09
C HIS A 174 10.45 15.23 0.18
N ASP A 175 9.54 15.10 -0.80
CA ASP A 175 8.23 15.74 -0.77
C ASP A 175 7.14 14.81 -0.22
N LEU A 176 7.52 13.65 0.32
CA LEU A 176 6.64 12.60 0.81
C LEU A 176 5.73 12.00 -0.27
N HIS A 177 6.15 12.02 -1.55
CA HIS A 177 5.50 11.27 -2.59
C HIS A 177 5.79 9.78 -2.42
N PHE A 178 4.74 9.00 -2.39
CA PHE A 178 4.81 7.55 -2.42
C PHE A 178 5.45 7.05 -3.72
N GLN A 179 6.39 6.12 -3.60
CA GLN A 179 7.13 5.53 -4.70
C GLN A 179 7.30 4.02 -4.52
N TYR A 180 7.19 3.27 -5.62
CA TYR A 180 7.64 1.88 -5.66
C TYR A 180 9.17 1.82 -5.61
N TRP A 181 9.71 0.81 -4.91
CA TRP A 181 11.16 0.70 -4.73
C TRP A 181 11.68 -0.70 -5.07
N GLY A 182 11.47 -1.15 -6.31
CA GLY A 182 11.88 -2.49 -6.77
C GLY A 182 13.39 -2.74 -6.60
N ALA A 183 14.25 -1.74 -6.84
CA ALA A 183 15.70 -1.87 -6.68
C ALA A 183 16.15 -2.16 -5.24
N TYR A 184 15.32 -1.91 -4.23
CA TYR A 184 15.64 -2.26 -2.85
C TYR A 184 15.76 -3.78 -2.65
N GLU A 185 15.09 -4.59 -3.47
CA GLU A 185 15.10 -6.06 -3.40
C GLU A 185 16.51 -6.66 -3.59
N GLU A 186 17.41 -5.93 -4.24
CA GLU A 186 18.81 -6.35 -4.48
C GLU A 186 19.71 -6.17 -3.26
N ARG A 187 19.27 -5.42 -2.24
CA ARG A 187 20.06 -5.13 -1.05
C ARG A 187 20.11 -6.33 -0.10
N PRO A 188 21.24 -6.51 0.64
CA PRO A 188 21.33 -7.54 1.67
C PRO A 188 20.24 -7.46 2.73
N GLU A 189 19.83 -6.24 3.11
CA GLU A 189 18.81 -5.96 4.12
C GLU A 189 17.41 -6.38 3.67
N ALA A 190 17.22 -6.57 2.36
CA ALA A 190 15.97 -7.04 1.79
C ALA A 190 15.82 -8.57 1.80
N ARG A 191 16.79 -9.31 2.33
CA ARG A 191 16.75 -10.79 2.39
C ARG A 191 15.91 -11.26 3.57
N GLY A 192 15.21 -12.40 3.35
CA GLY A 192 14.37 -13.04 4.37
C GLY A 192 12.88 -12.97 4.08
N ASP A 193 12.10 -13.61 4.94
CA ASP A 193 10.66 -13.74 4.79
C ASP A 193 9.89 -12.55 5.39
N VAL A 194 10.43 -11.98 6.47
CA VAL A 194 9.89 -10.78 7.13
C VAL A 194 11.00 -9.75 7.22
N VAL A 195 10.87 -8.66 6.47
CA VAL A 195 11.96 -7.67 6.31
C VAL A 195 11.44 -6.24 6.48
N ASP A 196 12.33 -5.36 6.94
CA ASP A 196 12.03 -3.94 7.09
C ASP A 196 11.69 -3.30 5.74
N VAL A 197 10.68 -2.44 5.75
CA VAL A 197 10.28 -1.64 4.59
C VAL A 197 10.08 -0.19 5.00
N MET A 198 10.60 0.75 4.19
CA MET A 198 10.57 2.17 4.54
C MET A 198 9.16 2.73 4.61
N SER A 199 8.32 2.33 3.67
CA SER A 199 6.92 2.77 3.54
C SER A 199 6.07 1.64 3.01
N SER A 200 4.76 1.87 2.85
CA SER A 200 3.85 0.93 2.23
C SER A 200 2.75 1.63 1.47
N ILE A 201 2.03 0.90 0.63
CA ILE A 201 0.77 1.37 0.10
C ILE A 201 -0.30 1.34 1.21
N GLY A 202 -1.15 2.35 1.28
CA GLY A 202 -2.23 2.42 2.28
C GLY A 202 -3.35 1.39 2.09
N ALA A 203 -3.25 0.52 1.09
CA ALA A 203 -4.30 -0.43 0.72
C ALA A 203 -4.46 -1.58 1.72
N CYS A 204 -3.39 -2.01 2.39
CA CYS A 204 -3.43 -3.09 3.37
C CYS A 204 -2.29 -2.97 4.38
N TRP A 205 -2.62 -3.11 5.66
CA TRP A 205 -1.67 -3.19 6.77
C TRP A 205 -2.31 -3.91 7.97
N PHE A 206 -1.47 -4.47 8.83
CA PHE A 206 -1.84 -5.29 9.98
C PHE A 206 -0.99 -4.89 11.19
N MET A 207 -1.59 -4.85 12.38
CA MET A 207 -0.87 -4.61 13.64
C MET A 207 -1.71 -5.03 14.86
N PRO A 208 -1.10 -5.12 16.07
CA PRO A 208 -1.86 -5.24 17.31
C PRO A 208 -2.82 -4.03 17.47
N ARG A 209 -4.07 -4.29 17.86
CA ARG A 209 -5.06 -3.22 18.06
C ARG A 209 -4.60 -2.20 19.11
N ALA A 210 -4.00 -2.68 20.21
CA ALA A 210 -3.42 -1.80 21.23
C ALA A 210 -2.39 -0.83 20.63
N ARG A 211 -1.57 -1.32 19.69
CA ARG A 211 -0.61 -0.48 18.97
C ARG A 211 -1.29 0.57 18.11
N PHE A 212 -2.32 0.20 17.35
CA PHE A 212 -3.10 1.14 16.55
C PHE A 212 -3.67 2.28 17.40
N VAL A 213 -4.25 1.95 18.55
CA VAL A 213 -4.78 2.92 19.51
C VAL A 213 -3.67 3.81 20.07
N ALA A 214 -2.54 3.23 20.48
CA ALA A 214 -1.39 3.98 21.01
C ALA A 214 -0.79 4.96 19.99
N LEU A 215 -0.84 4.63 18.69
CA LEU A 215 -0.43 5.50 17.60
C LEU A 215 -1.45 6.61 17.26
N GLY A 216 -2.59 6.64 17.96
CA GLY A 216 -3.68 7.59 17.73
C GLY A 216 -4.55 7.28 16.52
N GLY A 217 -4.57 6.02 16.05
CA GLY A 217 -5.32 5.63 14.85
C GLY A 217 -4.78 6.27 13.58
N LEU A 218 -5.64 6.48 12.59
CA LEU A 218 -5.35 7.31 11.40
C LEU A 218 -5.70 8.77 11.68
N ASP A 219 -4.83 9.67 11.29
CA ASP A 219 -4.99 11.11 11.54
C ASP A 219 -5.91 11.76 10.48
N GLU A 220 -7.11 12.11 10.89
CA GLU A 220 -8.14 12.70 10.05
C GLU A 220 -7.79 14.10 9.53
N GLY A 221 -6.78 14.76 10.11
CA GLY A 221 -6.22 16.02 9.62
C GLY A 221 -5.68 15.96 8.19
N HIS A 222 -5.30 14.78 7.73
CA HIS A 222 -4.94 14.56 6.31
C HIS A 222 -6.11 14.70 5.34
N GLY A 223 -7.35 14.71 5.81
CA GLY A 223 -8.54 14.73 4.98
C GLY A 223 -9.01 13.34 4.54
N SER A 224 -9.89 13.30 3.53
CA SER A 224 -10.61 12.08 3.16
C SER A 224 -9.75 11.01 2.48
N TRP A 225 -8.66 11.40 1.80
CA TRP A 225 -7.84 10.48 1.01
C TRP A 225 -6.37 10.95 0.90
N GLY A 226 -5.47 9.99 0.62
CA GLY A 226 -4.04 10.22 0.40
C GLY A 226 -3.17 9.99 1.64
N GLN A 227 -1.88 9.76 1.45
CA GLN A 227 -0.84 9.65 2.48
C GLN A 227 -0.99 8.52 3.52
N VAL A 228 -2.00 7.63 3.45
CA VAL A 228 -2.24 6.59 4.47
C VAL A 228 -1.02 5.67 4.65
N GLY A 229 -0.39 5.23 3.57
CA GLY A 229 0.79 4.35 3.65
C GLY A 229 2.00 5.05 4.27
N THR A 230 2.24 6.30 3.90
CA THR A 230 3.31 7.14 4.50
C THR A 230 3.04 7.40 5.97
N GLU A 231 1.79 7.73 6.33
CA GLU A 231 1.37 7.96 7.71
C GLU A 231 1.62 6.73 8.59
N ILE A 232 1.13 5.56 8.20
CA ILE A 232 1.30 4.32 8.96
C ILE A 232 2.77 3.95 9.11
N ALA A 233 3.56 4.11 8.05
CA ALA A 233 4.99 3.84 8.08
C ALA A 233 5.73 4.81 9.02
N CYS A 234 5.49 6.12 8.91
CA CYS A 234 6.09 7.12 9.77
C CYS A 234 5.69 6.91 11.23
N LYS A 235 4.41 6.70 11.53
CA LYS A 235 3.94 6.38 12.88
C LYS A 235 4.63 5.14 13.44
N SER A 236 4.77 4.08 12.64
CA SER A 236 5.42 2.84 13.07
C SER A 236 6.91 3.05 13.38
N TRP A 237 7.64 3.68 12.48
CA TRP A 237 9.08 3.90 12.63
C TRP A 237 9.42 4.95 13.68
N LEU A 238 8.77 6.12 13.61
CA LEU A 238 9.16 7.25 14.45
C LEU A 238 8.72 7.10 15.90
N SER A 239 7.77 6.21 16.21
CA SER A 239 7.40 5.86 17.58
C SER A 239 8.29 4.77 18.21
N GLY A 240 9.38 4.37 17.56
CA GLY A 240 10.28 3.35 18.07
C GLY A 240 9.98 1.91 17.66
N GLY A 241 8.88 1.65 16.96
CA GLY A 241 8.52 0.31 16.46
C GLY A 241 9.14 -0.02 15.10
N ARG A 242 8.55 -1.02 14.40
CA ARG A 242 8.98 -1.48 13.07
C ARG A 242 7.85 -1.49 12.07
N HIS A 243 8.19 -1.30 10.79
CA HIS A 243 7.31 -1.47 9.65
C HIS A 243 7.93 -2.50 8.71
N VAL A 244 7.25 -3.66 8.56
CA VAL A 244 7.84 -4.82 7.88
C VAL A 244 6.91 -5.35 6.80
N VAL A 245 7.48 -5.95 5.75
CA VAL A 245 6.74 -6.78 4.80
C VAL A 245 6.89 -8.25 5.17
N ASN A 246 5.77 -8.98 5.24
CA ASN A 246 5.74 -10.43 5.37
C ASN A 246 5.53 -11.07 4.00
N ARG A 247 6.55 -11.77 3.50
CA ARG A 247 6.56 -12.42 2.19
C ARG A 247 5.97 -13.83 2.18
N LEU A 248 5.68 -14.39 3.38
CA LEU A 248 5.05 -15.71 3.53
C LEU A 248 3.55 -15.68 3.24
N THR A 249 3.00 -14.48 3.12
CA THR A 249 1.61 -14.26 2.76
C THR A 249 1.47 -13.07 1.83
N TRP A 250 0.31 -12.95 1.19
CA TRP A 250 0.06 -11.90 0.21
C TRP A 250 -1.38 -11.40 0.23
N PHE A 251 -1.54 -10.18 -0.27
CA PHE A 251 -2.80 -9.66 -0.77
C PHE A 251 -2.64 -9.23 -2.23
N ALA A 252 -3.72 -9.23 -2.97
CA ALA A 252 -3.75 -8.68 -4.31
C ALA A 252 -4.74 -7.51 -4.36
N HIS A 253 -4.28 -6.38 -4.90
CA HIS A 253 -5.01 -5.12 -4.93
C HIS A 253 -5.37 -4.72 -6.36
N MET A 254 -6.62 -4.34 -6.58
CA MET A 254 -7.06 -3.78 -7.84
C MET A 254 -6.75 -2.28 -7.89
N PHE A 255 -5.92 -1.87 -8.84
CA PHE A 255 -5.64 -0.45 -9.06
C PHE A 255 -6.73 0.19 -9.94
N ARG A 256 -7.28 1.29 -9.46
CA ARG A 256 -8.19 2.13 -10.22
C ARG A 256 -7.43 3.17 -11.02
N THR A 257 -8.04 3.67 -12.08
CA THR A 257 -7.52 4.76 -12.91
C THR A 257 -8.44 5.97 -12.81
N GLN A 258 -7.90 7.16 -12.99
CA GLN A 258 -8.75 8.36 -13.08
C GLN A 258 -9.66 8.29 -14.29
N GLY A 259 -10.90 8.73 -14.12
CA GLY A 259 -11.88 8.96 -15.18
C GLY A 259 -13.09 8.01 -15.17
N LYS A 260 -14.23 8.56 -15.53
CA LYS A 260 -15.52 7.89 -15.71
C LYS A 260 -15.94 6.97 -14.55
N ASP A 261 -16.47 5.80 -14.89
CA ASP A 261 -17.02 4.78 -14.01
C ASP A 261 -15.98 3.95 -13.26
N PHE A 262 -14.69 4.14 -13.55
CA PHE A 262 -13.59 3.42 -12.90
C PHE A 262 -12.67 4.32 -12.05
N GLY A 263 -13.17 5.49 -11.68
CA GLY A 263 -12.48 6.48 -10.88
C GLY A 263 -12.33 6.10 -9.40
N PHE A 264 -11.62 6.95 -8.67
CA PHE A 264 -11.44 6.79 -7.23
C PHE A 264 -12.76 7.03 -6.48
N PRO A 265 -13.01 6.28 -5.38
CA PRO A 265 -14.27 6.36 -4.64
C PRO A 265 -14.43 7.66 -3.84
N TYR A 266 -13.31 8.26 -3.42
CA TYR A 266 -13.29 9.55 -2.73
C TYR A 266 -12.86 10.67 -3.68
N PRO A 267 -13.32 11.90 -3.46
CA PRO A 267 -12.83 13.05 -4.22
C PRO A 267 -11.31 13.12 -4.20
N LEU A 268 -10.71 13.21 -5.37
CA LEU A 268 -9.26 13.25 -5.55
C LEU A 268 -8.91 14.48 -6.40
N SER A 269 -9.17 15.65 -5.85
CA SER A 269 -8.67 16.87 -6.45
C SER A 269 -7.18 17.06 -6.17
N LYS A 270 -6.50 17.79 -7.06
CA LYS A 270 -5.09 18.16 -6.82
C LYS A 270 -4.96 18.92 -5.49
N ALA A 271 -5.89 19.81 -5.19
CA ALA A 271 -5.89 20.60 -3.94
C ALA A 271 -5.99 19.71 -2.68
N GLU A 272 -6.81 18.65 -2.70
CA GLU A 272 -6.92 17.72 -1.57
C GLU A 272 -5.66 16.88 -1.38
N THR A 273 -5.08 16.39 -2.47
CA THR A 273 -3.83 15.63 -2.41
C THR A 273 -2.65 16.49 -1.97
N ASP A 274 -2.57 17.75 -2.42
CA ASP A 274 -1.55 18.70 -2.02
C ASP A 274 -1.71 19.09 -0.53
N ARG A 275 -2.95 19.29 -0.06
CA ARG A 275 -3.24 19.55 1.36
C ARG A 275 -2.83 18.36 2.24
N ALA A 276 -3.20 17.14 1.87
CA ALA A 276 -2.81 15.94 2.62
C ALA A 276 -1.30 15.77 2.70
N ARG A 277 -0.58 16.13 1.62
CA ARG A 277 0.88 16.08 1.58
C ARG A 277 1.51 17.18 2.44
N ALA A 278 1.01 18.42 2.35
CA ALA A 278 1.49 19.51 3.18
C ALA A 278 1.29 19.20 4.68
N TYR A 279 0.16 18.60 5.04
CA TYR A 279 -0.09 18.13 6.40
C TYR A 279 0.90 17.02 6.81
N SER A 280 1.18 16.06 5.95
CA SER A 280 2.23 15.05 6.19
C SER A 280 3.61 15.69 6.38
N GLN A 281 3.97 16.69 5.57
CA GLN A 281 5.24 17.41 5.71
C GLN A 281 5.34 18.08 7.08
N HIS A 282 4.27 18.75 7.52
CA HIS A 282 4.20 19.33 8.86
C HIS A 282 4.39 18.29 9.97
N LEU A 283 3.78 17.13 9.87
CA LEU A 283 3.92 16.09 10.88
C LEU A 283 5.30 15.44 10.91
N TRP A 284 5.85 15.10 9.73
CA TRP A 284 7.01 14.24 9.63
C TRP A 284 8.32 14.97 9.35
N ILE A 285 8.32 15.99 8.48
CA ILE A 285 9.51 16.80 8.16
C ILE A 285 9.76 17.82 9.25
N ASP A 286 8.72 18.58 9.66
CA ASP A 286 8.83 19.57 10.74
C ASP A 286 8.81 18.90 12.13
N GLY A 287 8.54 17.58 12.20
CA GLY A 287 8.63 16.79 13.43
C GLY A 287 7.59 17.12 14.48
N THR A 288 6.38 17.56 14.08
CA THR A 288 5.34 18.03 15.03
C THR A 288 4.47 16.90 15.58
N TRP A 289 4.57 15.66 15.05
CA TRP A 289 3.79 14.55 15.57
C TRP A 289 4.21 14.18 17.01
N PRO A 290 3.31 14.24 18.00
CA PRO A 290 3.67 14.10 19.42
C PRO A 290 4.08 12.69 19.82
N GLY A 291 3.74 11.67 19.00
CA GLY A 291 4.12 10.28 19.25
C GLY A 291 5.54 9.90 18.78
N ALA A 292 6.31 10.85 18.24
CA ALA A 292 7.64 10.60 17.74
C ALA A 292 8.67 10.49 18.87
N THR A 293 9.40 9.37 18.89
CA THR A 293 10.60 9.15 19.72
C THR A 293 11.87 9.17 18.87
N ARG A 294 11.73 9.21 17.54
CA ARG A 294 12.81 9.30 16.54
C ARG A 294 12.48 10.38 15.52
N LYS A 295 13.51 10.99 14.95
CA LYS A 295 13.32 12.00 13.89
C LYS A 295 13.26 11.34 12.51
N LEU A 296 12.70 12.05 11.53
CA LEU A 296 12.65 11.55 10.15
C LEU A 296 14.06 11.30 9.58
N SER A 297 15.05 12.09 9.95
CA SER A 297 16.46 11.88 9.59
C SER A 297 16.97 10.48 9.95
N TRP A 298 16.58 9.95 11.10
CA TRP A 298 16.91 8.57 11.49
C TRP A 298 16.31 7.55 10.50
N LEU A 299 15.05 7.72 10.10
CA LEU A 299 14.41 6.80 9.14
C LEU A 299 15.10 6.85 7.78
N ILE A 300 15.45 8.06 7.31
CA ILE A 300 16.18 8.20 6.04
C ILE A 300 17.56 7.56 6.12
N ALA A 301 18.31 7.77 7.22
CA ALA A 301 19.61 7.15 7.44
C ALA A 301 19.52 5.61 7.48
N LYS A 302 18.51 5.05 8.16
CA LYS A 302 18.26 3.62 8.22
C LYS A 302 18.16 2.94 6.85
N PHE A 303 17.54 3.62 5.89
CA PHE A 303 17.31 3.08 4.54
C PHE A 303 18.25 3.67 3.48
N ALA A 304 19.25 4.46 3.89
CA ALA A 304 20.15 5.12 2.96
C ALA A 304 20.94 4.14 2.04
N PRO A 305 21.27 4.52 0.80
CA PRO A 305 20.77 5.72 0.10
C PRO A 305 19.31 5.54 -0.36
N VAL A 306 18.49 6.55 -0.10
CA VAL A 306 17.08 6.56 -0.52
C VAL A 306 16.92 7.43 -1.77
N PRO A 307 16.50 6.88 -2.92
CA PRO A 307 16.26 7.68 -4.11
C PRO A 307 15.24 8.81 -3.85
N GLY A 308 15.54 10.01 -4.36
CA GLY A 308 14.71 11.20 -4.11
C GLY A 308 15.06 11.97 -2.83
N TRP A 309 16.08 11.51 -2.06
CA TRP A 309 16.63 12.21 -0.92
C TRP A 309 18.09 12.62 -1.24
N ALA A 310 18.26 13.81 -1.80
CA ALA A 310 19.59 14.38 -2.05
C ALA A 310 20.28 14.73 -0.70
N PRO A 311 21.61 14.67 -0.62
CA PRO A 311 22.35 14.92 0.62
C PRO A 311 21.97 16.24 1.31
N GLU A 312 21.73 17.29 0.55
CA GLU A 312 21.36 18.63 1.04
C GLU A 312 19.98 18.61 1.72
N ARG A 313 19.05 17.81 1.19
CA ARG A 313 17.71 17.62 1.79
C ARG A 313 17.77 16.82 3.08
N VAL A 314 18.64 15.81 3.13
CA VAL A 314 18.87 15.03 4.36
C VAL A 314 19.54 15.92 5.42
N ALA A 315 20.52 16.71 5.04
CA ALA A 315 21.23 17.64 5.95
C ALA A 315 20.32 18.75 6.50
N ALA A 316 19.25 19.09 5.77
CA ALA A 316 18.26 20.07 6.21
C ALA A 316 17.24 19.52 7.24
N LEU A 317 17.17 18.18 7.42
CA LEU A 317 16.32 17.58 8.45
C LEU A 317 16.93 17.80 9.84
N GLU A 318 16.05 17.96 10.84
CA GLU A 318 16.50 17.97 12.23
C GLU A 318 17.25 16.65 12.54
N PRO A 319 18.51 16.70 13.04
CA PRO A 319 19.28 15.50 13.32
C PRO A 319 18.65 14.69 14.46
N ASP A 320 18.61 13.37 14.29
CA ASP A 320 18.18 12.46 15.34
C ASP A 320 19.38 12.15 16.25
N PRO A 321 19.26 12.27 17.58
CA PRO A 321 20.35 11.99 18.52
C PRO A 321 20.80 10.53 18.52
N LEU A 322 19.99 9.61 17.96
CA LEU A 322 20.32 8.20 17.80
C LEU A 322 21.16 7.90 16.53
N ILE A 323 21.32 8.88 15.63
CA ILE A 323 22.22 8.74 14.49
C ILE A 323 23.67 8.93 15.01
N GLN A 324 24.42 7.86 15.15
CA GLN A 324 25.86 7.97 15.32
C GLN A 324 26.45 8.61 14.07
N ALA A 325 27.25 9.66 14.23
CA ALA A 325 27.95 10.27 13.11
C ALA A 325 28.75 9.17 12.38
N PRO A 326 28.68 9.09 11.04
CA PRO A 326 29.50 8.15 10.30
C PRO A 326 30.97 8.38 10.68
N PRO A 327 31.78 7.32 10.85
CA PRO A 327 33.21 7.51 11.10
C PRO A 327 33.79 8.43 10.02
N PRO A 328 34.67 9.37 10.37
CA PRO A 328 35.28 10.26 9.42
C PRO A 328 35.84 9.44 8.24
N ALA A 329 35.51 9.83 7.02
CA ALA A 329 36.01 9.14 5.83
C ALA A 329 37.53 8.99 5.96
N ALA A 330 38.01 7.76 5.85
CA ALA A 330 39.46 7.51 5.86
C ALA A 330 40.08 8.38 4.77
N PRO A 331 41.16 9.12 5.05
CA PRO A 331 41.83 9.94 4.06
C PRO A 331 42.16 9.07 2.85
N LEU A 332 41.75 9.51 1.67
CA LEU A 332 42.11 8.87 0.41
C LEU A 332 43.64 8.72 0.40
N ALA A 333 44.13 7.48 0.40
CA ALA A 333 45.54 7.19 0.26
C ALA A 333 45.98 7.81 -1.08
N VAL A 334 46.79 8.86 -0.99
CA VAL A 334 47.46 9.45 -2.14
C VAL A 334 48.44 8.40 -2.64
N GLY A 335 48.03 7.68 -3.68
CA GLY A 335 48.90 6.73 -4.36
C GLY A 335 50.13 7.46 -4.91
N SER A 336 51.31 7.19 -4.33
CA SER A 336 52.55 7.57 -4.88
C SER A 336 52.70 6.93 -6.29
N ARG A 337 52.72 7.77 -7.30
CA ARG A 337 53.21 7.38 -8.62
C ARG A 337 54.71 7.21 -8.47
N ASP A 338 55.19 5.99 -8.64
CA ASP A 338 56.57 5.77 -8.99
C ASP A 338 56.71 4.67 -10.04
N GLN A 339 57.27 5.15 -11.12
CA GLN A 339 58.20 4.60 -12.09
C GLN A 339 57.75 3.54 -13.10
N ALA A 340 57.91 4.05 -14.27
CA ALA A 340 57.95 3.38 -15.55
C ALA A 340 58.92 2.18 -15.61
N GLY A 341 58.45 1.10 -16.21
CA GLY A 341 59.27 0.01 -16.75
C GLY A 341 58.81 -0.27 -18.16
N ALA A 342 59.79 -0.13 -19.10
CA ALA A 342 59.64 -0.20 -20.53
C ALA A 342 59.27 -1.61 -21.07
N PRO A 343 58.85 -1.73 -22.34
CA PRO A 343 58.24 -2.93 -22.88
C PRO A 343 59.26 -3.95 -23.43
N ALA A 344 58.94 -5.23 -23.31
CA ALA A 344 59.57 -6.28 -24.09
C ALA A 344 58.54 -6.87 -25.06
N SER A 345 58.92 -6.88 -26.33
CA SER A 345 58.27 -7.42 -27.49
C SER A 345 58.49 -8.96 -27.64
N PRO A 346 57.88 -9.62 -28.62
CA PRO A 346 57.20 -10.93 -28.45
C PRO A 346 58.03 -12.09 -29.00
N ALA A 347 57.65 -13.31 -28.63
CA ALA A 347 58.03 -14.49 -29.41
C ALA A 347 56.87 -15.46 -29.48
N THR A 348 56.49 -15.67 -30.70
CA THR A 348 55.95 -16.84 -31.39
C THR A 348 56.14 -18.21 -30.65
N ASP A 349 55.05 -18.96 -30.47
CA ASP A 349 54.62 -20.12 -31.27
C ASP A 349 53.19 -20.52 -30.83
#